data_0867580d1b533d6701ff1c1819a1766d
#
_entry.id   0867580d1b533d6701ff1c1819a1766d
#
_cell.length_a   1.000
_cell.length_b   1.000
_cell.length_c   1.000
_cell.angle_alpha   90.00
_cell.angle_beta   90.00
_cell.angle_gamma   90.00
#
_symmetry.space_group_name_H-M   'P 1'
#
loop_
_entity.id
_entity.type
_entity.pdbx_description
1 polymer ?
#
loop_
_entity_poly.entity_id
_entity_poly.type
_entity_poly.pdbx_seq_one_letter_code
_entity_poly.pdbx_strand_id
1 'polypeptide(L)'
;MKPRPGEIVAVVAGLDVSPGRLAAMRATFTAREAARFVSFAHEEHRNRWGAARGALREVLGAALGQAPADVEIRYGPHGKPYVDGLRFNLSHSGARALIALSVDCEVGADIELPRERRRTDDIARRFFTAGEIARLFASVDRKAEFFRLWCCKEAFLKATGEGLSRSTRSYEIEFTASGARLLWANGIPDAATRYSVFPLDPGDGYRAAVVAEGGGLKTRLVRWP
;
A
#
# COMPACT_ATOMS: atom_id res chain seq x y z
N MET A 1 9.24 -13.80 -9.18
CA MET A 1 8.50 -12.67 -8.58
C MET A 1 6.99 -12.81 -8.70
N LYS A 2 6.46 -13.39 -9.78
CA LYS A 2 5.02 -13.52 -10.03
C LYS A 2 4.30 -14.23 -8.87
N PRO A 3 3.20 -13.66 -8.32
CA PRO A 3 2.36 -14.34 -7.32
C PRO A 3 1.78 -15.64 -7.88
N ARG A 4 1.54 -16.61 -7.00
CA ARG A 4 0.71 -17.79 -7.32
C ARG A 4 -0.77 -17.48 -6.99
N PRO A 5 -1.72 -18.22 -7.54
CA PRO A 5 -3.11 -18.13 -7.09
C PRO A 5 -3.23 -18.30 -5.56
N GLY A 6 -4.00 -17.43 -4.91
CA GLY A 6 -4.13 -17.38 -3.46
C GLY A 6 -2.93 -16.77 -2.72
N GLU A 7 -1.93 -16.23 -3.43
CA GLU A 7 -0.76 -15.58 -2.84
C GLU A 7 -0.73 -14.08 -3.13
N ILE A 8 -0.44 -13.28 -2.11
CA ILE A 8 -0.12 -11.86 -2.24
C ILE A 8 1.39 -11.69 -2.04
N VAL A 9 2.06 -11.08 -3.01
CA VAL A 9 3.47 -10.70 -2.87
C VAL A 9 3.54 -9.22 -2.51
N ALA A 10 4.02 -8.94 -1.30
CA ALA A 10 4.27 -7.59 -0.81
C ALA A 10 5.75 -7.26 -0.98
N VAL A 11 6.08 -6.29 -1.82
CA VAL A 11 7.45 -5.90 -2.16
C VAL A 11 7.79 -4.56 -1.53
N VAL A 12 8.83 -4.52 -0.71
CA VAL A 12 9.36 -3.28 -0.12
C VAL A 12 10.58 -2.84 -0.91
N ALA A 13 10.55 -1.60 -1.41
CA ALA A 13 11.65 -0.98 -2.13
C ALA A 13 12.21 0.24 -1.39
N GLY A 14 13.53 0.38 -1.35
CA GLY A 14 14.20 1.60 -0.90
C GLY A 14 14.07 2.71 -1.95
N LEU A 15 13.87 3.96 -1.51
CA LEU A 15 13.70 5.12 -2.39
C LEU A 15 14.87 6.08 -2.40
N ASP A 16 15.76 6.00 -1.42
CA ASP A 16 16.99 6.76 -1.38
C ASP A 16 18.08 5.99 -2.17
N VAL A 17 17.98 6.09 -3.49
CA VAL A 17 18.86 5.40 -4.44
C VAL A 17 19.96 6.32 -4.95
N SER A 18 21.05 5.75 -5.46
CA SER A 18 22.12 6.52 -6.07
C SER A 18 21.65 7.29 -7.32
N PRO A 19 22.30 8.41 -7.69
CA PRO A 19 21.94 9.15 -8.91
C PRO A 19 21.97 8.29 -10.18
N GLY A 20 22.95 7.39 -10.31
CA GLY A 20 23.03 6.46 -11.43
C GLY A 20 21.88 5.46 -11.47
N ARG A 21 21.48 4.93 -10.30
CA ARG A 21 20.30 4.04 -10.18
C ARG A 21 19.01 4.77 -10.56
N LEU A 22 18.84 6.01 -10.06
CA LEU A 22 17.69 6.83 -10.41
C LEU A 22 17.63 7.13 -11.91
N ALA A 23 18.80 7.43 -12.52
CA ALA A 23 18.86 7.66 -13.96
C ALA A 23 18.45 6.42 -14.77
N ALA A 24 18.92 5.23 -14.38
CA ALA A 24 18.52 3.96 -14.99
C ALA A 24 17.00 3.70 -14.86
N MET A 25 16.44 3.95 -13.67
CA MET A 25 14.99 3.83 -13.45
C MET A 25 14.20 4.81 -14.34
N ARG A 26 14.66 6.06 -14.45
CA ARG A 26 14.02 7.09 -15.29
C ARG A 26 14.06 6.77 -16.78
N ALA A 27 15.07 6.03 -17.25
CA ALA A 27 15.12 5.57 -18.65
C ALA A 27 13.94 4.65 -19.03
N THR A 28 13.23 4.09 -18.04
CA THR A 28 12.03 3.26 -18.26
C THR A 28 10.72 4.06 -18.31
N PHE A 29 10.76 5.37 -18.05
CA PHE A 29 9.56 6.20 -17.92
C PHE A 29 8.89 6.48 -19.27
N THR A 30 7.58 6.51 -19.25
CA THR A 30 6.80 7.11 -20.34
C THR A 30 6.96 8.64 -20.34
N ALA A 31 6.61 9.29 -21.45
CA ALA A 31 6.62 10.76 -21.54
C ALA A 31 5.79 11.42 -20.40
N ARG A 32 4.62 10.83 -20.05
CA ARG A 32 3.77 11.30 -18.95
C ARG A 32 4.46 11.20 -17.59
N GLU A 33 5.16 10.10 -17.32
CA GLU A 33 5.90 9.91 -16.07
C GLU A 33 7.11 10.84 -15.99
N ALA A 34 7.83 11.03 -17.08
CA ALA A 34 8.93 11.99 -17.16
C ALA A 34 8.45 13.43 -16.92
N ALA A 35 7.34 13.83 -17.52
CA ALA A 35 6.72 15.13 -17.25
C ALA A 35 6.30 15.28 -15.78
N ARG A 36 5.71 14.23 -15.19
CA ARG A 36 5.36 14.24 -13.77
C ARG A 36 6.58 14.34 -12.86
N PHE A 37 7.66 13.62 -13.19
CA PHE A 37 8.92 13.69 -12.44
C PHE A 37 9.45 15.11 -12.33
N VAL A 38 9.53 15.84 -13.44
CA VAL A 38 10.05 17.21 -13.45
C VAL A 38 9.12 18.25 -12.82
N SER A 39 7.83 17.92 -12.62
CA SER A 39 6.86 18.82 -12.01
C SER A 39 6.98 18.99 -10.50
N PHE A 40 7.79 18.15 -9.82
CA PHE A 40 8.01 18.29 -8.38
C PHE A 40 8.97 19.44 -8.06
N ALA A 41 8.54 20.34 -7.18
CA ALA A 41 9.34 21.49 -6.76
C ALA A 41 10.55 21.08 -5.88
N HIS A 42 10.36 20.08 -5.01
CA HIS A 42 11.40 19.64 -4.08
C HIS A 42 12.13 18.42 -4.62
N GLU A 43 13.47 18.51 -4.65
CA GLU A 43 14.33 17.46 -5.20
C GLU A 43 14.18 16.11 -4.50
N GLU A 44 14.15 16.10 -3.17
CA GLU A 44 13.96 14.88 -2.38
C GLU A 44 12.66 14.17 -2.74
N HIS A 45 11.54 14.91 -2.81
CA HIS A 45 10.24 14.34 -3.18
C HIS A 45 10.24 13.86 -4.63
N ARG A 46 10.86 14.61 -5.54
CA ARG A 46 11.04 14.24 -6.94
C ARG A 46 11.81 12.93 -7.08
N ASN A 47 12.95 12.83 -6.41
CA ASN A 47 13.82 11.67 -6.51
C ASN A 47 13.17 10.42 -5.91
N ARG A 48 12.52 10.52 -4.75
CA ARG A 48 11.78 9.42 -4.12
C ARG A 48 10.56 9.00 -4.94
N TRP A 49 9.81 9.95 -5.52
CA TRP A 49 8.74 9.60 -6.46
C TRP A 49 9.28 8.86 -7.68
N GLY A 50 10.39 9.34 -8.23
CA GLY A 50 11.07 8.70 -9.36
C GLY A 50 11.53 7.28 -9.05
N ALA A 51 12.15 7.08 -7.88
CA ALA A 51 12.57 5.76 -7.42
C ALA A 51 11.38 4.82 -7.19
N ALA A 52 10.28 5.31 -6.57
CA ALA A 52 9.08 4.51 -6.37
C ALA A 52 8.45 4.10 -7.72
N ARG A 53 8.43 5.02 -8.71
CA ARG A 53 7.89 4.73 -10.03
C ARG A 53 8.76 3.75 -10.81
N GLY A 54 10.10 3.91 -10.73
CA GLY A 54 11.06 2.98 -11.34
C GLY A 54 10.96 1.58 -10.74
N ALA A 55 10.97 1.48 -9.40
CA ALA A 55 10.78 0.22 -8.70
C ALA A 55 9.45 -0.46 -9.07
N LEU A 56 8.36 0.31 -9.18
CA LEU A 56 7.07 -0.24 -9.65
C LEU A 56 7.20 -0.87 -11.04
N ARG A 57 7.83 -0.19 -11.99
CA ARG A 57 8.01 -0.71 -13.35
C ARG A 57 8.87 -1.96 -13.38
N GLU A 58 9.95 -1.99 -12.60
CA GLU A 58 10.82 -3.16 -12.48
C GLU A 58 10.10 -4.36 -11.85
N VAL A 59 9.36 -4.14 -10.77
CA VAL A 59 8.60 -5.18 -10.07
C VAL A 59 7.49 -5.75 -10.97
N LEU A 60 6.74 -4.88 -11.66
CA LEU A 60 5.72 -5.30 -12.61
C LEU A 60 6.33 -6.05 -13.81
N GLY A 61 7.42 -5.52 -14.37
CA GLY A 61 8.14 -6.16 -15.46
C GLY A 61 8.62 -7.57 -15.08
N ALA A 62 9.23 -7.71 -13.90
CA ALA A 62 9.67 -9.01 -13.37
C ALA A 62 8.50 -9.99 -13.11
N ALA A 63 7.32 -9.49 -12.73
CA ALA A 63 6.14 -10.32 -12.52
C ALA A 63 5.46 -10.73 -13.84
N LEU A 64 5.49 -9.85 -14.85
CA LEU A 64 4.86 -10.07 -16.17
C LEU A 64 5.79 -10.72 -17.20
N GLY A 65 7.10 -10.80 -16.92
CA GLY A 65 8.10 -11.27 -17.88
C GLY A 65 8.35 -10.27 -19.02
N GLN A 66 8.29 -8.96 -18.72
CA GLN A 66 8.48 -7.86 -19.67
C GLN A 66 9.63 -6.96 -19.26
N ALA A 67 10.21 -6.20 -20.19
CA ALA A 67 11.13 -5.14 -19.82
C ALA A 67 10.37 -4.03 -19.05
N PRO A 68 10.98 -3.38 -18.03
CA PRO A 68 10.31 -2.31 -17.26
C PRO A 68 9.76 -1.17 -18.11
N ALA A 69 10.41 -0.84 -19.24
CA ALA A 69 9.96 0.19 -20.18
C ALA A 69 8.69 -0.21 -20.94
N ASP A 70 8.47 -1.51 -21.14
CA ASP A 70 7.35 -2.03 -21.93
C ASP A 70 6.08 -2.25 -21.10
N VAL A 71 6.17 -2.08 -19.77
CA VAL A 71 5.00 -2.23 -18.88
C VAL A 71 3.99 -1.12 -19.15
N GLU A 72 2.82 -1.49 -19.68
CA GLU A 72 1.73 -0.57 -19.96
C GLU A 72 0.85 -0.35 -18.71
N ILE A 73 1.13 0.71 -17.94
CA ILE A 73 0.33 1.08 -16.78
C ILE A 73 -0.79 2.01 -17.20
N ARG A 74 -2.02 1.53 -17.09
CA ARG A 74 -3.26 2.27 -17.39
C ARG A 74 -3.92 2.75 -16.09
N TYR A 75 -4.93 3.60 -16.20
CA TYR A 75 -5.63 4.19 -15.06
C TYR A 75 -7.14 4.01 -15.23
N GLY A 76 -7.79 3.49 -14.20
CA GLY A 76 -9.24 3.35 -14.12
C GLY A 76 -9.95 4.70 -13.89
N PRO A 77 -11.31 4.67 -13.86
CA PRO A 77 -12.13 5.89 -13.72
C PRO A 77 -11.84 6.68 -12.44
N HIS A 78 -11.43 6.01 -11.36
CA HIS A 78 -11.08 6.64 -10.08
C HIS A 78 -9.56 6.84 -9.93
N GLY A 79 -8.78 6.73 -11.00
CA GLY A 79 -7.34 6.96 -11.00
C GLY A 79 -6.51 5.80 -10.42
N LYS A 80 -7.11 4.67 -10.03
CA LYS A 80 -6.37 3.46 -9.60
C LYS A 80 -5.59 2.92 -10.82
N PRO A 81 -4.25 2.77 -10.71
CA PRO A 81 -3.46 2.20 -11.78
C PRO A 81 -3.70 0.69 -11.89
N TYR A 82 -3.63 0.16 -13.12
CA TYR A 82 -3.74 -1.27 -13.39
C TYR A 82 -2.87 -1.68 -14.59
N VAL A 83 -2.59 -2.96 -14.68
CA VAL A 83 -1.97 -3.63 -15.83
C VAL A 83 -2.78 -4.88 -16.15
N ASP A 84 -2.68 -5.37 -17.40
CA ASP A 84 -3.34 -6.62 -17.76
C ASP A 84 -2.63 -7.82 -17.11
N GLY A 85 -3.42 -8.79 -16.65
CA GLY A 85 -2.91 -10.06 -16.10
C GLY A 85 -2.32 -10.00 -14.69
N LEU A 86 -2.35 -8.82 -14.02
CA LEU A 86 -1.87 -8.67 -12.66
C LEU A 86 -2.64 -7.55 -11.93
N ARG A 87 -3.00 -7.79 -10.69
CA ARG A 87 -3.51 -6.75 -9.79
C ARG A 87 -2.36 -6.23 -8.95
N PHE A 88 -2.32 -4.92 -8.75
CA PHE A 88 -1.30 -4.31 -7.90
C PHE A 88 -1.78 -3.05 -7.22
N ASN A 89 -1.08 -2.69 -6.16
CA ASN A 89 -1.22 -1.38 -5.53
C ASN A 89 0.14 -0.90 -5.03
N LEU A 90 0.38 0.42 -5.06
CA LEU A 90 1.60 1.07 -4.61
C LEU A 90 1.26 2.10 -3.54
N SER A 91 2.00 2.07 -2.43
CA SER A 91 2.07 3.15 -1.44
C SER A 91 3.53 3.50 -1.16
N HIS A 92 3.80 4.73 -0.73
CA HIS A 92 5.14 5.12 -0.29
C HIS A 92 5.07 6.16 0.83
N SER A 93 6.00 6.06 1.78
CA SER A 93 6.19 7.02 2.86
C SER A 93 7.67 7.11 3.20
N GLY A 94 8.18 8.34 3.41
CA GLY A 94 9.61 8.55 3.67
C GLY A 94 10.48 7.96 2.55
N ALA A 95 11.42 7.10 2.93
CA ALA A 95 12.39 6.48 2.04
C ALA A 95 11.99 5.07 1.58
N ARG A 96 10.71 4.67 1.70
CA ARG A 96 10.26 3.33 1.30
C ARG A 96 8.97 3.35 0.51
N ALA A 97 8.85 2.39 -0.42
CA ALA A 97 7.62 2.04 -1.09
C ALA A 97 7.21 0.62 -0.74
N LEU A 98 5.90 0.36 -0.75
CA LEU A 98 5.28 -0.96 -0.69
C LEU A 98 4.47 -1.19 -1.96
N ILE A 99 4.75 -2.29 -2.64
CA ILE A 99 4.03 -2.72 -3.85
C ILE A 99 3.39 -4.07 -3.54
N ALA A 100 2.07 -4.14 -3.53
CA ALA A 100 1.34 -5.40 -3.40
C ALA A 100 0.96 -5.93 -4.78
N LEU A 101 1.13 -7.23 -4.98
CA LEU A 101 0.82 -7.94 -6.24
C LEU A 101 -0.11 -9.13 -5.96
N SER A 102 -1.08 -9.35 -6.85
CA SER A 102 -1.90 -10.56 -6.92
C SER A 102 -2.24 -10.90 -8.37
N VAL A 103 -2.52 -12.17 -8.67
CA VAL A 103 -2.98 -12.60 -9.99
C VAL A 103 -4.49 -12.76 -10.08
N ASP A 104 -5.19 -12.91 -8.96
CA ASP A 104 -6.57 -13.36 -8.90
C ASP A 104 -7.51 -12.47 -8.06
N CYS A 105 -6.99 -11.50 -7.31
CA CYS A 105 -7.85 -10.66 -6.48
C CYS A 105 -7.39 -9.20 -6.42
N GLU A 106 -8.32 -8.29 -6.16
CA GLU A 106 -8.01 -6.88 -5.91
C GLU A 106 -7.21 -6.72 -4.62
N VAL A 107 -6.21 -5.85 -4.68
CA VAL A 107 -5.30 -5.57 -3.56
C VAL A 107 -5.19 -4.08 -3.30
N GLY A 108 -4.99 -3.74 -2.03
CA GLY A 108 -4.59 -2.42 -1.57
C GLY A 108 -3.40 -2.54 -0.64
N ALA A 109 -2.52 -1.56 -0.69
CA ALA A 109 -1.31 -1.51 0.13
C ALA A 109 -1.14 -0.13 0.74
N ASP A 110 -0.68 -0.09 1.98
CA ASP A 110 -0.27 1.15 2.60
C ASP A 110 0.99 0.95 3.44
N ILE A 111 1.86 1.97 3.45
CA ILE A 111 3.08 2.03 4.25
C ILE A 111 3.26 3.41 4.83
N GLU A 112 3.63 3.48 6.11
CA GLU A 112 3.85 4.73 6.81
C GLU A 112 5.14 4.70 7.66
N LEU A 113 5.88 5.80 7.62
CA LEU A 113 6.92 6.08 8.58
C LEU A 113 6.30 6.90 9.72
N PRO A 114 6.17 6.33 10.94
CA PRO A 114 5.63 7.04 12.10
C PRO A 114 6.49 8.25 12.45
N ARG A 115 6.08 9.43 12.01
CA ARG A 115 6.67 10.69 12.43
C ARG A 115 5.99 11.19 13.71
N GLU A 116 6.64 12.07 14.46
CA GLU A 116 5.96 12.77 15.56
C GLU A 116 4.86 13.68 14.98
N ARG A 117 3.65 13.16 14.94
CA ARG A 117 2.45 13.94 14.63
C ARG A 117 1.82 14.33 15.97
N ARG A 118 1.81 15.61 16.27
CA ARG A 118 1.23 16.16 17.52
C ARG A 118 -0.28 15.93 17.70
N ARG A 119 -0.96 15.22 16.76
CA ARG A 119 -2.43 15.10 16.71
C ARG A 119 -2.92 13.70 16.28
N THR A 120 -2.22 12.63 16.60
CA THR A 120 -2.70 11.27 16.27
C THR A 120 -4.05 10.97 16.91
N ASP A 121 -4.28 11.44 18.14
CA ASP A 121 -5.55 11.25 18.85
C ASP A 121 -6.72 11.99 18.17
N ASP A 122 -6.49 13.22 17.69
CA ASP A 122 -7.52 13.99 16.96
C ASP A 122 -7.85 13.32 15.61
N ILE A 123 -6.81 12.82 14.91
CA ILE A 123 -7.00 12.07 13.67
C ILE A 123 -7.79 10.78 13.94
N ALA A 124 -7.44 10.04 15.00
CA ALA A 124 -8.15 8.83 15.39
C ALA A 124 -9.64 9.11 15.66
N ARG A 125 -9.95 10.15 16.46
CA ARG A 125 -11.35 10.56 16.76
C ARG A 125 -12.14 10.90 15.51
N ARG A 126 -11.48 11.43 14.48
CA ARG A 126 -12.14 11.82 13.22
C ARG A 126 -12.36 10.66 12.27
N PHE A 127 -11.41 9.71 12.22
CA PHE A 127 -11.35 8.70 11.15
C PHE A 127 -11.58 7.26 11.62
N PHE A 128 -11.54 6.97 12.93
CA PHE A 128 -11.70 5.63 13.45
C PHE A 128 -13.10 5.42 14.04
N THR A 129 -13.52 4.17 14.10
CA THR A 129 -14.78 3.78 14.75
C THR A 129 -14.64 3.88 16.27
N ALA A 130 -15.76 3.85 17.00
CA ALA A 130 -15.74 3.88 18.46
C ALA A 130 -14.98 2.67 19.04
N GLY A 131 -15.16 1.47 18.45
CA GLY A 131 -14.44 0.27 18.86
C GLY A 131 -12.93 0.35 18.62
N GLU A 132 -12.51 0.87 17.47
CA GLU A 132 -11.10 1.11 17.15
C GLU A 132 -10.46 2.14 18.09
N ILE A 133 -11.18 3.23 18.40
CA ILE A 133 -10.73 4.25 19.37
C ILE A 133 -10.55 3.64 20.77
N ALA A 134 -11.51 2.86 21.23
CA ALA A 134 -11.43 2.22 22.55
C ALA A 134 -10.19 1.31 22.64
N ARG A 135 -9.94 0.48 21.63
CA ARG A 135 -8.74 -0.39 21.58
C ARG A 135 -7.45 0.41 21.50
N LEU A 136 -7.42 1.46 20.67
CA LEU A 136 -6.25 2.35 20.55
C LEU A 136 -5.89 3.00 21.89
N PHE A 137 -6.87 3.54 22.61
CA PHE A 137 -6.63 4.21 23.90
C PHE A 137 -6.28 3.23 25.03
N ALA A 138 -6.63 1.95 24.91
CA ALA A 138 -6.20 0.89 25.82
C ALA A 138 -4.79 0.35 25.50
N SER A 139 -4.22 0.68 24.35
CA SER A 139 -2.89 0.20 23.95
C SER A 139 -1.77 0.87 24.75
N VAL A 140 -0.74 0.08 25.13
CA VAL A 140 0.48 0.57 25.78
C VAL A 140 1.29 1.48 24.83
N ASP A 141 1.37 1.12 23.55
CA ASP A 141 2.01 1.94 22.51
C ASP A 141 0.96 2.45 21.52
N ARG A 142 0.29 3.53 21.91
CA ARG A 142 -0.76 4.16 21.11
C ARG A 142 -0.26 4.61 19.74
N LYS A 143 0.99 5.06 19.65
CA LYS A 143 1.54 5.56 18.41
C LYS A 143 1.73 4.42 17.41
N ALA A 144 2.35 3.33 17.82
CA ALA A 144 2.50 2.14 16.98
C ALA A 144 1.14 1.57 16.55
N GLU A 145 0.19 1.49 17.49
CA GLU A 145 -1.15 0.97 17.23
C GLU A 145 -1.93 1.87 16.26
N PHE A 146 -1.82 3.20 16.40
CA PHE A 146 -2.41 4.15 15.47
C PHE A 146 -1.93 3.90 14.04
N PHE A 147 -0.62 3.81 13.82
CA PHE A 147 -0.08 3.64 12.45
C PHE A 147 -0.35 2.25 11.89
N ARG A 148 -0.37 1.21 12.73
CA ARG A 148 -0.81 -0.14 12.30
C ARG A 148 -2.25 -0.11 11.79
N LEU A 149 -3.16 0.48 12.57
CA LEU A 149 -4.57 0.58 12.20
C LEU A 149 -4.76 1.48 10.99
N TRP A 150 -4.06 2.62 10.95
CA TRP A 150 -4.10 3.55 9.82
C TRP A 150 -3.73 2.86 8.51
N CYS A 151 -2.59 2.13 8.48
CA CYS A 151 -2.17 1.39 7.29
C CYS A 151 -3.20 0.34 6.86
N CYS A 152 -3.80 -0.40 7.80
CA CYS A 152 -4.84 -1.37 7.47
C CYS A 152 -6.08 -0.69 6.87
N LYS A 153 -6.50 0.45 7.41
CA LYS A 153 -7.64 1.21 6.91
C LYS A 153 -7.39 1.78 5.52
N GLU A 154 -6.25 2.41 5.30
CA GLU A 154 -5.87 2.94 3.98
C GLU A 154 -5.71 1.83 2.94
N ALA A 155 -5.12 0.69 3.32
CA ALA A 155 -5.01 -0.46 2.43
C ALA A 155 -6.39 -1.02 2.04
N PHE A 156 -7.37 -1.04 2.96
CA PHE A 156 -8.74 -1.45 2.64
C PHE A 156 -9.40 -0.51 1.63
N LEU A 157 -9.31 0.81 1.82
CA LEU A 157 -9.84 1.79 0.86
C LEU A 157 -9.22 1.64 -0.55
N LYS A 158 -7.91 1.34 -0.59
CA LYS A 158 -7.20 1.11 -1.86
C LYS A 158 -7.59 -0.23 -2.51
N ALA A 159 -7.88 -1.27 -1.70
CA ALA A 159 -8.35 -2.55 -2.20
C ALA A 159 -9.75 -2.43 -2.83
N THR A 160 -10.69 -1.76 -2.16
CA THR A 160 -12.04 -1.53 -2.70
C THR A 160 -12.08 -0.61 -3.90
N GLY A 161 -11.03 0.21 -4.10
CA GLY A 161 -10.94 1.18 -5.18
C GLY A 161 -11.84 2.42 -5.01
N GLU A 162 -12.57 2.54 -3.90
CA GLU A 162 -13.46 3.67 -3.63
C GLU A 162 -12.72 4.93 -3.17
N GLY A 163 -11.48 4.78 -2.72
CA GLY A 163 -10.66 5.91 -2.29
C GLY A 163 -11.32 6.73 -1.18
N LEU A 164 -11.14 8.05 -1.24
CA LEU A 164 -11.67 8.99 -0.24
C LEU A 164 -13.20 9.16 -0.25
N SER A 165 -13.92 8.57 -1.22
CA SER A 165 -15.39 8.62 -1.24
C SER A 165 -16.01 7.74 -0.14
N ARG A 166 -15.31 6.70 0.31
CA ARG A 166 -15.73 5.86 1.44
C ARG A 166 -15.22 6.46 2.76
N SER A 167 -16.14 6.67 3.70
CA SER A 167 -15.75 7.06 5.06
C SER A 167 -14.97 5.94 5.74
N THR A 168 -13.83 6.28 6.35
CA THR A 168 -13.05 5.33 7.15
C THR A 168 -13.80 4.82 8.39
N ARG A 169 -14.87 5.48 8.82
CA ARG A 169 -15.76 5.03 9.91
C ARG A 169 -16.87 4.08 9.46
N SER A 170 -16.97 3.79 8.16
CA SER A 170 -17.97 2.87 7.60
C SER A 170 -17.50 1.42 7.59
N TYR A 171 -16.40 1.08 8.22
CA TYR A 171 -15.86 -0.25 8.41
C TYR A 171 -14.96 -0.31 9.64
N GLU A 172 -14.79 -1.49 10.21
CA GLU A 172 -14.01 -1.70 11.43
C GLU A 172 -13.00 -2.82 11.27
N ILE A 173 -11.77 -2.55 11.70
CA ILE A 173 -10.67 -3.51 11.71
C ILE A 173 -10.29 -3.81 13.16
N GLU A 174 -10.00 -5.08 13.43
CA GLU A 174 -9.53 -5.57 14.73
C GLU A 174 -8.21 -6.33 14.57
N PHE A 175 -7.27 -6.08 15.47
CA PHE A 175 -6.07 -6.90 15.58
C PHE A 175 -6.34 -8.13 16.44
N THR A 176 -5.80 -9.27 15.98
CA THR A 176 -5.85 -10.55 16.66
C THR A 176 -4.44 -11.03 16.98
N ALA A 177 -4.30 -12.10 17.75
CA ALA A 177 -2.99 -12.71 18.02
C ALA A 177 -2.26 -13.17 16.73
N SER A 178 -3.01 -13.51 15.68
CA SER A 178 -2.46 -14.00 14.39
C SER A 178 -2.39 -12.95 13.29
N GLY A 179 -2.78 -11.70 13.54
CA GLY A 179 -2.77 -10.65 12.51
C GLY A 179 -3.87 -9.62 12.69
N ALA A 180 -4.68 -9.40 11.67
CA ALA A 180 -5.82 -8.51 11.72
C ALA A 180 -6.98 -9.08 10.91
N ARG A 181 -8.21 -8.62 11.21
CA ARG A 181 -9.42 -8.96 10.45
C ARG A 181 -10.31 -7.75 10.29
N LEU A 182 -11.04 -7.73 9.19
CA LEU A 182 -12.17 -6.84 9.01
C LEU A 182 -13.36 -7.42 9.80
N LEU A 183 -14.01 -6.61 10.64
CA LEU A 183 -15.19 -7.04 11.39
C LEU A 183 -16.46 -6.86 10.57
N TRP A 184 -16.58 -5.72 9.95
CA TRP A 184 -17.71 -5.34 9.09
C TRP A 184 -17.33 -4.19 8.16
N ALA A 185 -18.08 -4.01 7.09
CA ALA A 185 -18.02 -2.83 6.22
C ALA A 185 -19.43 -2.53 5.69
N ASN A 186 -19.90 -1.30 5.90
CA ASN A 186 -21.22 -0.88 5.42
C ASN A 186 -21.31 -1.01 3.89
N GLY A 187 -22.42 -1.58 3.41
CA GLY A 187 -22.64 -1.79 1.98
C GLY A 187 -21.83 -2.92 1.33
N ILE A 188 -21.05 -3.66 2.12
CA ILE A 188 -20.35 -4.88 1.65
C ILE A 188 -20.83 -6.06 2.49
N PRO A 189 -21.77 -6.88 1.98
CA PRO A 189 -22.16 -8.11 2.65
C PRO A 189 -20.95 -9.03 2.85
N ASP A 190 -20.93 -9.75 3.98
CA ASP A 190 -19.87 -10.73 4.31
C ASP A 190 -18.43 -10.19 4.27
N ALA A 191 -18.28 -8.88 4.49
CA ALA A 191 -16.98 -8.20 4.43
C ALA A 191 -15.90 -8.90 5.27
N ALA A 192 -16.26 -9.43 6.43
CA ALA A 192 -15.35 -10.11 7.36
C ALA A 192 -14.72 -11.39 6.77
N THR A 193 -15.41 -12.07 5.88
CA THR A 193 -14.94 -13.29 5.19
C THR A 193 -14.43 -13.00 3.79
N ARG A 194 -14.91 -11.91 3.20
CA ARG A 194 -14.57 -11.49 1.84
C ARG A 194 -13.19 -10.85 1.72
N TYR A 195 -12.66 -10.24 2.79
CA TYR A 195 -11.38 -9.56 2.77
C TYR A 195 -10.39 -10.15 3.77
N SER A 196 -9.16 -10.35 3.33
CA SER A 196 -8.02 -10.68 4.19
C SER A 196 -7.20 -9.42 4.47
N VAL A 197 -6.81 -9.23 5.74
CA VAL A 197 -6.02 -8.07 6.21
C VAL A 197 -4.68 -8.57 6.73
N PHE A 198 -3.60 -8.08 6.17
CA PHE A 198 -2.23 -8.45 6.50
C PHE A 198 -1.44 -7.25 7.00
N PRO A 199 -1.37 -7.01 8.32
CA PRO A 199 -0.39 -6.08 8.89
C PRO A 199 1.02 -6.61 8.60
N LEU A 200 1.91 -5.72 8.17
CA LEU A 200 3.29 -6.05 7.82
C LEU A 200 4.26 -5.20 8.62
N ASP A 201 5.42 -5.78 8.94
CA ASP A 201 6.55 -5.04 9.49
C ASP A 201 7.68 -4.99 8.46
N PRO A 202 7.82 -3.88 7.72
CA PRO A 202 8.90 -3.71 6.74
C PRO A 202 10.26 -3.39 7.39
N GLY A 203 10.31 -3.27 8.71
CA GLY A 203 11.51 -2.89 9.46
C GLY A 203 11.74 -1.37 9.53
N ASP A 204 12.81 -0.94 10.20
CA ASP A 204 13.26 0.45 10.35
C ASP A 204 12.16 1.40 10.86
N GLY A 205 11.29 0.90 11.74
CA GLY A 205 10.22 1.66 12.36
C GLY A 205 9.01 1.92 11.47
N TYR A 206 9.00 1.47 10.23
CA TYR A 206 7.82 1.56 9.35
C TYR A 206 6.68 0.67 9.83
N ARG A 207 5.47 1.05 9.48
CA ARG A 207 4.26 0.24 9.58
C ARG A 207 3.65 0.11 8.20
N ALA A 208 3.14 -1.06 7.89
CA ALA A 208 2.54 -1.32 6.60
C ALA A 208 1.38 -2.30 6.71
N ALA A 209 0.55 -2.34 5.68
CA ALA A 209 -0.49 -3.34 5.56
C ALA A 209 -0.79 -3.62 4.08
N VAL A 210 -1.26 -4.83 3.83
CA VAL A 210 -1.92 -5.21 2.58
C VAL A 210 -3.32 -5.71 2.93
N VAL A 211 -4.30 -5.32 2.13
CA VAL A 211 -5.65 -5.88 2.15
C VAL A 211 -5.95 -6.45 0.78
N ALA A 212 -6.57 -7.63 0.75
CA ALA A 212 -6.92 -8.31 -0.49
C ALA A 212 -8.34 -8.87 -0.43
N GLU A 213 -9.05 -8.86 -1.55
CA GLU A 213 -10.35 -9.49 -1.69
C GLU A 213 -10.17 -10.99 -1.85
N GLY A 214 -10.60 -11.76 -0.87
CA GLY A 214 -10.51 -13.22 -0.81
C GLY A 214 -10.23 -13.71 0.60
N GLY A 215 -10.81 -14.87 0.94
CA GLY A 215 -10.53 -15.61 2.16
C GLY A 215 -9.38 -16.61 1.98
N GLY A 216 -8.67 -16.95 3.06
CA GLY A 216 -7.62 -17.99 3.04
C GLY A 216 -6.35 -17.63 2.28
N LEU A 217 -6.17 -16.36 1.90
CA LEU A 217 -5.01 -15.87 1.19
C LEU A 217 -3.75 -15.91 2.07
N LYS A 218 -2.60 -16.02 1.41
CA LYS A 218 -1.28 -15.96 2.06
C LYS A 218 -0.52 -14.73 1.57
N THR A 219 0.27 -14.11 2.44
CA THR A 219 1.15 -13.01 2.05
C THR A 219 2.61 -13.36 2.25
N ARG A 220 3.45 -12.86 1.35
CA ARG A 220 4.90 -12.99 1.41
C ARG A 220 5.54 -11.61 1.23
N LEU A 221 6.35 -11.20 2.22
CA LEU A 221 7.10 -9.96 2.16
C LEU A 221 8.46 -10.19 1.48
N VAL A 222 8.79 -9.34 0.52
CA VAL A 222 10.05 -9.39 -0.26
C VAL A 222 10.70 -8.02 -0.25
N ARG A 223 12.02 -7.97 -0.14
CA ARG A 223 12.81 -6.74 -0.35
C ARG A 223 13.26 -6.66 -1.81
N TRP A 224 13.08 -5.49 -2.41
CA TRP A 224 13.55 -5.18 -3.75
C TRP A 224 14.93 -4.52 -3.66
N PRO A 225 15.92 -4.93 -4.48
CA PRO A 225 17.28 -4.39 -4.47
C PRO A 225 17.34 -2.92 -4.93
#